data_77b28bab9f6aec158ac1b3f26cbd45c5
#
_entry.id   77b28bab9f6aec158ac1b3f26cbd45c5
#
_cell.length_a   1.000
_cell.length_b   1.000
_cell.length_c   1.000
_cell.angle_alpha   90.00
_cell.angle_beta   90.00
_cell.angle_gamma   90.00
#
_symmetry.space_group_name_H-M   'P 1'
#
loop_
_entity.id
_entity.type
_entity.pdbx_description
1 polymer ?
#
loop_
_entity_poly.entity_id
_entity_poly.type
_entity_poly.pdbx_seq_one_letter_code
_entity_poly.pdbx_strand_id
1 'polypeptide(L)'
;VAPGKVVINPERVPALPAMFKDWEALPAPRPAMPDHHPLYMTSKWINMNVLMLDPERMVVEAEDEPMIEAARRWGFEPVPVAFRNFNSLGGSFHCATLDVRRAGALRSYF
;
A
#
# COMPACT_ATOMS: atom_id res chain seq x y z
N VAL A 1 5.03 -5.24 0.21
CA VAL A 1 5.44 -4.09 1.06
C VAL A 1 6.75 -4.34 1.79
N ALA A 2 6.98 -5.56 2.26
CA ALA A 2 8.27 -5.96 2.82
C ALA A 2 8.48 -7.45 2.53
N PRO A 3 9.72 -7.97 2.58
CA PRO A 3 9.97 -9.39 2.44
C PRO A 3 9.12 -10.21 3.43
N GLY A 4 8.37 -11.18 2.92
CA GLY A 4 7.46 -12.00 3.73
C GLY A 4 6.12 -11.36 4.10
N LYS A 5 5.84 -10.13 3.63
CA LYS A 5 4.57 -9.43 3.89
C LYS A 5 3.94 -8.91 2.60
N VAL A 6 2.66 -9.22 2.37
CA VAL A 6 1.90 -8.79 1.18
C VAL A 6 0.57 -8.17 1.59
N VAL A 7 0.32 -6.93 1.11
CA VAL A 7 -0.98 -6.28 1.28
C VAL A 7 -1.94 -6.79 0.22
N ILE A 8 -3.12 -7.19 0.64
CA ILE A 8 -4.15 -7.74 -0.25
C ILE A 8 -5.45 -6.94 -0.15
N ASN A 9 -6.20 -6.91 -1.25
CA ASN A 9 -7.60 -6.49 -1.22
C ASN A 9 -8.46 -7.67 -0.74
N PRO A 10 -9.04 -7.64 0.46
CA PRO A 10 -9.77 -8.77 1.02
C PRO A 10 -11.08 -9.09 0.28
N GLU A 11 -11.61 -8.13 -0.51
CA GLU A 11 -12.82 -8.34 -1.32
C GLU A 11 -12.53 -9.06 -2.64
N ARG A 12 -11.28 -9.01 -3.12
CA ARG A 12 -10.90 -9.54 -4.45
C ARG A 12 -9.91 -10.67 -4.41
N VAL A 13 -9.22 -10.86 -3.29
CA VAL A 13 -8.19 -11.89 -3.12
C VAL A 13 -8.62 -12.84 -1.99
N PRO A 14 -9.46 -13.84 -2.28
CA PRO A 14 -9.98 -14.75 -1.26
C PRO A 14 -8.91 -15.72 -0.71
N ALA A 15 -7.85 -15.95 -1.48
CA ALA A 15 -6.72 -16.79 -1.08
C ALA A 15 -5.44 -16.30 -1.73
N LEU A 16 -4.32 -16.41 -1.02
CA LEU A 16 -3.01 -16.07 -1.59
C LEU A 16 -2.64 -17.03 -2.72
N PRO A 17 -2.04 -16.53 -3.81
CA PRO A 17 -1.37 -17.38 -4.79
C PRO A 17 -0.31 -18.26 -4.13
N ALA A 18 -0.09 -19.47 -4.68
CA ALA A 18 0.81 -20.46 -4.10
C ALA A 18 2.24 -19.93 -3.84
N MET A 19 2.71 -19.01 -4.67
CA MET A 19 4.02 -18.39 -4.51
C MET A 19 4.15 -17.54 -3.23
N PHE A 20 3.05 -17.11 -2.63
CA PHE A 20 3.03 -16.33 -1.39
C PHE A 20 2.52 -17.13 -0.19
N LYS A 21 2.44 -18.48 -0.30
CA LYS A 21 1.85 -19.35 0.73
C LYS A 21 2.46 -19.16 2.11
N ASP A 22 3.76 -18.83 2.17
CA ASP A 22 4.53 -18.65 3.40
C ASP A 22 4.66 -17.17 3.82
N TRP A 23 3.97 -16.27 3.11
CA TRP A 23 3.96 -14.85 3.40
C TRP A 23 2.79 -14.46 4.31
N GLU A 24 3.02 -13.47 5.16
CA GLU A 24 1.96 -12.86 5.95
C GLU A 24 1.05 -12.00 5.04
N ALA A 25 -0.22 -12.39 4.96
CA ALA A 25 -1.25 -11.60 4.28
C ALA A 25 -1.71 -10.46 5.17
N LEU A 26 -1.60 -9.23 4.67
CA LEU A 26 -2.02 -8.01 5.35
C LEU A 26 -3.29 -7.48 4.66
N PRO A 27 -4.50 -7.79 5.16
CA PRO A 27 -5.74 -7.33 4.53
C PRO A 27 -5.85 -5.82 4.67
N ALA A 28 -5.93 -5.13 3.51
CA ALA A 28 -6.10 -3.69 3.48
C ALA A 28 -7.42 -3.28 4.11
N PRO A 29 -7.45 -2.22 4.93
CA PRO A 29 -8.68 -1.67 5.46
C PRO A 29 -9.50 -1.01 4.35
N ARG A 30 -10.81 -0.87 4.57
CA ARG A 30 -11.65 -0.08 3.66
C ARG A 30 -11.15 1.36 3.61
N PRO A 31 -10.96 1.91 2.40
CA PRO A 31 -10.44 3.27 2.23
C PRO A 31 -11.38 4.33 2.81
N ALA A 32 -10.83 5.33 3.48
CA ALA A 32 -11.56 6.48 4.03
C ALA A 32 -11.81 7.60 2.98
N MET A 33 -11.72 7.27 1.69
CA MET A 33 -11.92 8.25 0.63
C MET A 33 -13.38 8.69 0.54
N PRO A 34 -13.68 10.00 0.54
CA PRO A 34 -15.03 10.53 0.41
C PRO A 34 -15.73 10.09 -0.87
N ASP A 35 -17.05 9.93 -0.83
CA ASP A 35 -17.83 9.49 -1.99
C ASP A 35 -17.82 10.49 -3.15
N HIS A 36 -17.68 11.78 -2.84
CA HIS A 36 -17.63 12.84 -3.86
C HIS A 36 -16.23 13.01 -4.49
N HIS A 37 -15.20 12.32 -3.97
CA HIS A 37 -13.85 12.42 -4.55
C HIS A 37 -13.82 11.76 -5.92
N PRO A 38 -13.40 12.48 -6.99
CA PRO A 38 -13.43 11.94 -8.34
C PRO A 38 -12.38 10.86 -8.55
N LEU A 39 -12.79 9.67 -8.97
CA LEU A 39 -11.93 8.55 -9.34
C LEU A 39 -12.25 8.13 -10.77
N TYR A 40 -11.56 8.73 -11.74
CA TYR A 40 -11.85 8.52 -13.16
C TYR A 40 -11.35 7.18 -13.71
N MET A 41 -10.23 6.68 -13.21
CA MET A 41 -9.51 5.54 -13.79
C MET A 41 -9.18 4.44 -12.77
N THR A 42 -9.65 4.56 -11.54
CA THR A 42 -9.31 3.62 -10.47
C THR A 42 -10.46 3.43 -9.49
N SER A 43 -10.24 2.72 -8.43
CA SER A 43 -11.18 2.54 -7.33
C SER A 43 -10.63 3.10 -6.02
N LYS A 44 -11.47 3.19 -4.99
CA LYS A 44 -11.04 3.61 -3.64
C LYS A 44 -9.91 2.74 -3.06
N TRP A 45 -9.76 1.48 -3.52
CA TRP A 45 -8.68 0.57 -3.13
C TRP A 45 -7.28 1.01 -3.60
N ILE A 46 -7.19 2.18 -4.27
CA ILE A 46 -5.91 2.81 -4.59
C ILE A 46 -5.08 3.14 -3.34
N ASN A 47 -5.69 3.17 -2.16
CA ASN A 47 -4.98 3.34 -0.90
C ASN A 47 -3.93 2.25 -0.62
N MET A 48 -4.03 1.07 -1.28
CA MET A 48 -3.00 0.03 -1.21
C MET A 48 -1.73 0.37 -2.01
N ASN A 49 -1.76 1.42 -2.83
CA ASN A 49 -0.62 1.89 -3.62
C ASN A 49 0.30 2.77 -2.75
N VAL A 50 0.77 2.19 -1.65
CA VAL A 50 1.70 2.80 -0.70
C VAL A 50 3.12 2.80 -1.25
N LEU A 51 4.01 3.62 -0.68
CA LEU A 51 5.44 3.61 -0.99
C LEU A 51 6.23 3.21 0.26
N MET A 52 7.02 2.16 0.15
CA MET A 52 7.99 1.81 1.19
C MET A 52 9.27 2.62 1.00
N LEU A 53 9.62 3.47 1.96
CA LEU A 53 10.89 4.20 1.96
C LEU A 53 12.06 3.26 2.31
N ASP A 54 11.80 2.35 3.23
CA ASP A 54 12.68 1.30 3.70
C ASP A 54 11.84 0.14 4.28
N PRO A 55 12.42 -0.90 4.90
CA PRO A 55 11.64 -2.01 5.47
C PRO A 55 10.66 -1.64 6.58
N GLU A 56 10.79 -0.46 7.17
CA GLU A 56 10.01 -0.03 8.34
C GLU A 56 9.04 1.11 8.03
N ARG A 57 9.39 2.06 7.15
CA ARG A 57 8.61 3.27 6.89
C ARG A 57 7.74 3.16 5.64
N MET A 58 6.44 3.36 5.85
CA MET A 58 5.41 3.26 4.81
C MET A 58 4.73 4.61 4.59
N VAL A 59 4.87 5.20 3.39
CA VAL A 59 4.13 6.41 3.01
C VAL A 59 2.69 6.05 2.70
N VAL A 60 1.77 6.75 3.35
CA VAL A 60 0.32 6.55 3.26
C VAL A 60 -0.41 7.88 3.13
N GLU A 61 -1.66 7.85 2.63
CA GLU A 61 -2.49 9.06 2.55
C GLU A 61 -2.80 9.63 3.95
N ALA A 62 -2.55 10.93 4.13
CA ALA A 62 -2.68 11.60 5.43
C ALA A 62 -4.11 11.58 5.99
N GLU A 63 -5.12 11.48 5.13
CA GLU A 63 -6.52 11.45 5.55
C GLU A 63 -7.12 10.04 5.55
N ASP A 64 -6.32 8.99 5.30
CA ASP A 64 -6.75 7.59 5.39
C ASP A 64 -6.35 6.99 6.74
N GLU A 65 -7.01 7.44 7.81
CA GLU A 65 -6.75 6.94 9.17
C GLU A 65 -6.82 5.42 9.29
N PRO A 66 -7.78 4.70 8.66
CA PRO A 66 -7.79 3.25 8.67
C PRO A 66 -6.49 2.62 8.15
N MET A 67 -5.89 3.18 7.08
CA MET A 67 -4.61 2.69 6.54
C MET A 67 -3.44 3.03 7.46
N ILE A 68 -3.43 4.22 8.05
CA ILE A 68 -2.42 4.66 9.03
C ILE A 68 -2.40 3.70 10.22
N GLU A 69 -3.57 3.39 10.78
CA GLU A 69 -3.68 2.43 11.89
C GLU A 69 -3.31 1.01 11.47
N ALA A 70 -3.69 0.58 10.27
CA ALA A 70 -3.32 -0.73 9.75
C ALA A 70 -1.81 -0.85 9.61
N ALA A 71 -1.13 0.16 9.06
CA ALA A 71 0.33 0.17 8.94
C ALA A 71 1.01 -0.02 10.30
N ARG A 72 0.54 0.69 11.33
CA ARG A 72 1.04 0.51 12.72
C ARG A 72 0.84 -0.91 13.24
N ARG A 73 -0.36 -1.49 13.05
CA ARG A 73 -0.64 -2.88 13.47
C ARG A 73 0.22 -3.90 12.73
N TRP A 74 0.60 -3.63 11.49
CA TRP A 74 1.48 -4.49 10.70
C TRP A 74 2.97 -4.34 11.05
N GLY A 75 3.29 -3.43 11.99
CA GLY A 75 4.65 -3.17 12.46
C GLY A 75 5.43 -2.18 11.59
N PHE A 76 4.74 -1.37 10.78
CA PHE A 76 5.35 -0.29 10.02
C PHE A 76 5.17 1.05 10.73
N GLU A 77 6.11 1.97 10.47
CA GLU A 77 5.99 3.39 10.81
C GLU A 77 5.29 4.11 9.64
N PRO A 78 4.02 4.54 9.79
CA PRO A 78 3.36 5.28 8.73
C PRO A 78 3.92 6.69 8.62
N VAL A 79 4.15 7.14 7.40
CA VAL A 79 4.53 8.51 7.03
C VAL A 79 3.34 9.12 6.30
N PRO A 80 2.44 9.85 6.97
CA PRO A 80 1.26 10.44 6.36
C PRO A 80 1.63 11.60 5.44
N VAL A 81 1.17 11.54 4.19
CA VAL A 81 1.38 12.59 3.18
C VAL A 81 0.07 12.89 2.47
N ALA A 82 -0.30 14.16 2.36
CA ALA A 82 -1.49 14.57 1.61
C ALA A 82 -1.27 14.40 0.10
N PHE A 83 -1.88 13.37 -0.50
CA PHE A 83 -1.68 13.00 -1.89
C PHE A 83 -2.97 12.66 -2.65
N ARG A 84 -4.12 12.78 -1.99
CA ARG A 84 -5.44 12.36 -2.48
C ARG A 84 -5.77 12.89 -3.88
N ASN A 85 -5.40 14.13 -4.19
CA ASN A 85 -5.71 14.73 -5.49
C ASN A 85 -5.05 13.99 -6.67
N PHE A 86 -3.93 13.34 -6.46
CA PHE A 86 -3.26 12.53 -7.48
C PHE A 86 -4.03 11.24 -7.80
N ASN A 87 -4.75 10.70 -6.83
CA ASN A 87 -5.50 9.44 -6.96
C ASN A 87 -6.53 9.49 -8.09
N SER A 88 -7.06 10.66 -8.40
CA SER A 88 -8.01 10.86 -9.51
C SER A 88 -7.44 10.47 -10.88
N LEU A 89 -6.12 10.45 -11.02
CA LEU A 89 -5.42 10.12 -12.26
C LEU A 89 -5.09 8.62 -12.39
N GLY A 90 -5.53 7.79 -11.46
CA GLY A 90 -5.36 6.34 -11.52
C GLY A 90 -4.06 5.83 -10.89
N GLY A 91 -3.46 6.59 -9.98
CA GLY A 91 -2.25 6.20 -9.27
C GLY A 91 -2.22 6.73 -7.84
N SER A 92 -1.20 6.37 -7.08
CA SER A 92 -0.86 6.94 -5.78
C SER A 92 0.66 6.96 -5.61
N PHE A 93 1.15 6.82 -4.41
CA PHE A 93 2.58 7.02 -4.07
C PHE A 93 3.54 6.19 -4.90
N HIS A 94 3.34 4.88 -4.99
CA HIS A 94 4.22 4.02 -5.78
C HIS A 94 4.17 4.37 -7.26
N CYS A 95 2.99 4.61 -7.82
CA CYS A 95 2.81 4.95 -9.23
C CYS A 95 3.42 6.31 -9.60
N ALA A 96 3.52 7.23 -8.64
CA ALA A 96 4.07 8.58 -8.84
C ALA A 96 5.59 8.65 -8.65
N THR A 97 6.24 7.55 -8.28
CA THR A 97 7.66 7.50 -7.93
C THR A 97 8.42 6.51 -8.78
N LEU A 98 9.71 6.74 -8.92
CA LEU A 98 10.65 5.85 -9.58
C LEU A 98 11.83 5.61 -8.66
N ASP A 99 12.12 4.37 -8.34
CA ASP A 99 13.33 4.01 -7.62
C ASP A 99 14.56 4.18 -8.50
N VAL A 100 15.35 5.19 -8.22
CA VAL A 100 16.64 5.39 -8.90
C VAL A 100 17.71 4.51 -8.28
N ARG A 101 17.72 4.37 -6.95
CA ARG A 101 18.67 3.55 -6.21
C ARG A 101 18.11 3.16 -4.85
N ARG A 102 18.20 1.87 -4.51
CA ARG A 102 17.95 1.35 -3.16
C ARG A 102 19.18 0.64 -2.62
N ALA A 103 19.45 0.79 -1.34
CA ALA A 103 20.43 -0.03 -0.64
C ALA A 103 19.85 -1.44 -0.41
N GLY A 104 20.64 -2.47 -0.63
CA GLY A 104 20.20 -3.85 -0.43
C GLY A 104 21.09 -4.86 -1.14
N ALA A 105 20.86 -6.14 -0.89
CA ALA A 105 21.49 -7.25 -1.59
C ALA A 105 20.46 -7.95 -2.48
N LEU A 106 20.89 -8.34 -3.68
CA LEU A 106 20.05 -9.16 -4.57
C LEU A 106 19.91 -10.55 -3.96
N ARG A 107 18.67 -10.94 -3.67
CA ARG A 107 18.32 -12.30 -3.19
C ARG A 107 16.91 -12.68 -3.61
N SER A 108 16.65 -13.99 -3.76
CA SER A 108 15.29 -14.50 -3.92
C SER A 108 14.55 -14.47 -2.57
N TYR A 109 13.25 -14.19 -2.62
CA TYR A 109 12.32 -14.28 -1.50
C TYR A 109 11.30 -15.42 -1.69
N PHE A 110 11.49 -16.24 -2.72
CA PHE A 110 10.66 -17.37 -3.09
C PHE A 110 11.47 -18.65 -3.16
#